data_1c57f9c5f5a02f20c0ef892441fa3845
#
_entry.id   1c57f9c5f5a02f20c0ef892441fa3845
#
_cell.length_a   1.000
_cell.length_b   1.000
_cell.length_c   1.000
_cell.angle_alpha   90.00
_cell.angle_beta   90.00
_cell.angle_gamma   90.00
#
_symmetry.space_group_name_H-M   'P 1'
#
loop_
_entity.id
_entity.type
_entity.pdbx_description
1 polymer ?
#
loop_
_entity_poly.entity_id
_entity_poly.type
_entity_poly.pdbx_seq_one_letter_code
_entity_poly.pdbx_strand_id
1 'polypeptide(L)'
;DWHKTYVPDHEFGSHKEEEDARPRGYMRHIHINHGPELERSIEEVKKAISQNEDIRHKYSTRFLSIKLLENDKEIENFISTLPNGKEIIAIRNKETLRIRKVMNEDSEQAITDAKYGFITGALKETFTDNHLEKEQTTRVIDSIVTHRIWGYPIFFLFLYIMFEGTFVLGDYPMQGIEWL
;
A
#
# COMPACT_ATOMS: atom_id res chain seq x y z
N ASP A 1 10.04 2.55 -19.81
CA ASP A 1 11.24 3.35 -19.43
C ASP A 1 11.65 3.17 -17.96
N TRP A 2 11.57 1.94 -17.48
CA TRP A 2 12.00 1.58 -16.11
C TRP A 2 13.53 1.52 -15.93
N HIS A 3 14.28 1.63 -17.03
CA HIS A 3 15.74 1.69 -17.04
C HIS A 3 16.36 2.95 -16.40
N LYS A 4 15.55 3.97 -16.06
CA LYS A 4 16.05 5.24 -15.50
C LYS A 4 16.11 5.30 -13.96
N THR A 5 15.68 4.25 -13.25
CA THR A 5 15.64 4.25 -11.77
C THR A 5 16.70 3.32 -11.15
N TYR A 6 17.80 3.11 -11.89
CA TYR A 6 18.89 2.26 -11.40
C TYR A 6 19.81 3.02 -10.43
N VAL A 7 19.96 2.50 -9.22
CA VAL A 7 20.97 2.90 -8.23
C VAL A 7 21.70 1.65 -7.74
N PRO A 8 23.03 1.56 -7.89
CA PRO A 8 23.79 0.41 -7.41
C PRO A 8 23.74 0.27 -5.89
N ASP A 9 23.61 -0.98 -5.41
CA ASP A 9 23.79 -1.34 -4.01
C ASP A 9 25.23 -1.06 -3.59
N HIS A 10 25.47 0.06 -2.93
CA HIS A 10 26.71 0.27 -2.21
C HIS A 10 26.63 -0.39 -0.85
N GLU A 11 27.62 -1.23 -0.53
CA GLU A 11 27.79 -1.91 0.73
C GLU A 11 27.57 -0.98 1.92
N PHE A 12 26.61 -1.34 2.77
CA PHE A 12 26.36 -0.70 4.04
C PHE A 12 27.21 -1.36 5.12
N GLY A 13 28.51 -1.03 5.11
CA GLY A 13 29.45 -1.36 6.16
C GLY A 13 30.18 -0.10 6.62
N SER A 14 29.94 0.34 7.86
CA SER A 14 30.74 1.34 8.58
C SER A 14 30.78 2.77 8.05
N HIS A 15 29.68 3.52 8.08
CA HIS A 15 29.74 4.98 7.89
C HIS A 15 28.97 5.72 8.98
N LYS A 16 29.58 5.84 10.17
CA LYS A 16 29.14 6.79 11.21
C LYS A 16 29.78 8.19 11.07
N GLU A 17 30.73 8.38 10.16
CA GLU A 17 31.52 9.61 10.09
C GLU A 17 31.34 10.44 8.78
N GLU A 18 30.56 9.97 7.80
CA GLU A 18 30.33 10.72 6.55
C GLU A 18 28.92 11.36 6.42
N GLU A 19 28.14 11.45 7.49
CA GLU A 19 26.76 11.90 7.44
C GLU A 19 26.63 13.44 7.24
N ASP A 20 27.69 14.22 7.45
CA ASP A 20 27.66 15.69 7.43
C ASP A 20 28.02 16.36 6.08
N ALA A 21 28.43 15.60 5.05
CA ALA A 21 28.90 16.16 3.79
C ALA A 21 28.01 15.88 2.56
N ARG A 22 26.79 15.36 2.70
CA ARG A 22 25.94 15.01 1.56
C ARG A 22 24.99 16.14 1.16
N PRO A 23 24.88 16.48 -0.14
CA PRO A 23 23.93 17.48 -0.60
C PRO A 23 22.49 17.06 -0.29
N ARG A 24 21.68 18.00 0.21
CA ARG A 24 20.25 17.83 0.50
C ARG A 24 19.52 17.42 -0.78
N GLY A 25 19.21 16.15 -0.94
CA GLY A 25 18.52 15.63 -2.12
C GLY A 25 18.65 14.12 -2.32
N TYR A 26 19.38 13.43 -1.47
CA TYR A 26 19.44 11.97 -1.53
C TYR A 26 18.13 11.37 -1.05
N MET A 27 17.40 10.72 -1.95
CA MET A 27 16.27 9.87 -1.55
C MET A 27 16.80 8.77 -0.64
N ARG A 28 16.39 8.81 0.64
CA ARG A 28 16.59 7.66 1.53
C ARG A 28 15.81 6.49 0.94
N HIS A 29 16.51 5.43 0.56
CA HIS A 29 15.84 4.19 0.20
C HIS A 29 15.11 3.67 1.45
N ILE A 30 13.79 3.68 1.41
CA ILE A 30 12.97 3.09 2.47
C ILE A 30 13.08 1.58 2.32
N HIS A 31 13.82 0.94 3.22
CA HIS A 31 13.85 -0.51 3.30
C HIS A 31 12.63 -1.00 4.07
N ILE A 32 11.70 -1.63 3.36
CA ILE A 32 10.59 -2.33 3.97
C ILE A 32 11.17 -3.57 4.68
N ASN A 33 10.97 -3.65 6.00
CA ASN A 33 11.29 -4.85 6.77
C ASN A 33 10.12 -5.84 6.65
N HIS A 34 10.38 -6.97 6.02
CA HIS A 34 9.38 -8.02 5.78
C HIS A 34 9.22 -8.99 6.96
N GLY A 35 9.89 -8.73 8.06
CA GLY A 35 9.93 -9.64 9.20
C GLY A 35 11.09 -10.65 9.15
N PRO A 36 11.53 -11.19 10.30
CA PRO A 36 12.78 -11.95 10.41
C PRO A 36 12.82 -13.20 9.52
N GLU A 37 11.69 -13.86 9.34
CA GLU A 37 11.63 -15.10 8.56
C GLU A 37 11.76 -14.85 7.06
N LEU A 38 11.10 -13.82 6.53
CA LEU A 38 11.21 -13.42 5.13
C LEU A 38 12.57 -12.79 4.85
N GLU A 39 13.06 -11.93 5.74
CA GLU A 39 14.39 -11.30 5.59
C GLU A 39 15.50 -12.35 5.48
N ARG A 40 15.42 -13.41 6.26
CA ARG A 40 16.36 -14.53 6.15
C ARG A 40 16.35 -15.17 4.76
N SER A 41 15.16 -15.44 4.20
CA SER A 41 15.05 -16.01 2.86
C SER A 41 15.49 -15.05 1.78
N ILE A 42 15.17 -13.75 1.92
CA ILE A 42 15.62 -12.70 1.01
C ILE A 42 17.15 -12.65 0.99
N GLU A 43 17.79 -12.70 2.16
CA GLU A 43 19.25 -12.64 2.27
C GLU A 43 19.94 -13.88 1.67
N GLU A 44 19.38 -15.08 1.83
CA GLU A 44 19.94 -16.29 1.21
C GLU A 44 19.86 -16.24 -0.32
N VAL A 45 18.75 -15.80 -0.87
CA VAL A 45 18.61 -15.60 -2.33
C VAL A 45 19.51 -14.48 -2.82
N LYS A 46 19.61 -13.37 -2.08
CA LYS A 46 20.49 -12.23 -2.37
C LYS A 46 21.96 -12.65 -2.43
N LYS A 47 22.43 -13.46 -1.48
CA LYS A 47 23.80 -14.00 -1.48
C LYS A 47 24.10 -14.77 -2.78
N ALA A 48 23.17 -15.61 -3.20
CA ALA A 48 23.32 -16.38 -4.42
C ALA A 48 23.39 -15.50 -5.69
N ILE A 49 22.52 -14.47 -5.76
CA ILE A 49 22.54 -13.50 -6.87
C ILE A 49 23.82 -12.67 -6.86
N SER A 50 24.30 -12.25 -5.68
CA SER A 50 25.48 -11.39 -5.51
C SER A 50 26.80 -12.06 -5.89
N GLN A 51 26.82 -13.38 -6.10
CA GLN A 51 28.01 -14.09 -6.65
C GLN A 51 28.29 -13.67 -8.09
N ASN A 52 27.31 -13.10 -8.79
CA ASN A 52 27.48 -12.57 -10.13
C ASN A 52 27.80 -11.08 -10.06
N GLU A 53 29.08 -10.71 -10.31
CA GLU A 53 29.55 -9.33 -10.24
C GLU A 53 28.83 -8.41 -11.23
N ASP A 54 28.53 -8.87 -12.45
CA ASP A 54 27.85 -8.07 -13.46
C ASP A 54 26.45 -7.66 -13.00
N ILE A 55 25.75 -8.56 -12.31
CA ILE A 55 24.42 -8.29 -11.76
C ILE A 55 24.52 -7.35 -10.56
N ARG A 56 25.47 -7.58 -9.67
CA ARG A 56 25.69 -6.78 -8.47
C ARG A 56 25.93 -5.29 -8.79
N HIS A 57 26.60 -5.01 -9.92
CA HIS A 57 26.87 -3.64 -10.34
C HIS A 57 25.73 -2.98 -11.12
N LYS A 58 24.86 -3.76 -11.76
CA LYS A 58 23.80 -3.23 -12.62
C LYS A 58 22.42 -3.18 -11.95
N TYR A 59 22.16 -4.03 -10.98
CA TYR A 59 20.82 -4.21 -10.41
C TYR A 59 20.88 -4.32 -8.90
N SER A 60 19.81 -3.86 -8.23
CA SER A 60 19.64 -4.12 -6.81
C SER A 60 19.38 -5.61 -6.58
N THR A 61 20.36 -6.30 -5.98
CA THR A 61 20.28 -7.73 -5.69
C THR A 61 19.15 -8.04 -4.72
N ARG A 62 18.85 -7.14 -3.78
CA ARG A 62 17.71 -7.25 -2.86
C ARG A 62 16.37 -7.19 -3.61
N PHE A 63 16.23 -6.26 -4.55
CA PHE A 63 15.03 -6.15 -5.39
C PHE A 63 14.81 -7.45 -6.19
N LEU A 64 15.85 -7.94 -6.86
CA LEU A 64 15.78 -9.19 -7.63
C LEU A 64 15.40 -10.38 -6.73
N SER A 65 15.94 -10.43 -5.50
CA SER A 65 15.62 -11.50 -4.53
C SER A 65 14.17 -11.50 -4.12
N ILE A 66 13.63 -10.32 -3.80
CA ILE A 66 12.22 -10.17 -3.42
C ILE A 66 11.32 -10.57 -4.59
N LYS A 67 11.61 -10.08 -5.80
CA LYS A 67 10.84 -10.40 -7.00
C LYS A 67 10.88 -11.89 -7.35
N LEU A 68 12.04 -12.51 -7.17
CA LEU A 68 12.19 -13.94 -7.41
C LEU A 68 11.38 -14.78 -6.39
N LEU A 69 11.31 -14.36 -5.14
CA LEU A 69 10.47 -14.98 -4.11
C LEU A 69 8.97 -14.69 -4.31
N GLU A 70 8.60 -13.60 -4.99
CA GLU A 70 7.23 -13.29 -5.45
C GLU A 70 6.82 -14.11 -6.68
N ASN A 71 7.64 -15.04 -7.16
CA ASN A 71 7.41 -15.85 -8.37
C ASN A 71 7.22 -14.99 -9.65
N ASP A 72 7.89 -13.83 -9.74
CA ASP A 72 7.87 -12.99 -10.93
C ASP A 72 8.54 -13.71 -12.09
N LYS A 73 7.76 -14.02 -13.14
CA LYS A 73 8.21 -14.80 -14.30
C LYS A 73 9.25 -14.09 -15.14
N GLU A 74 9.18 -12.77 -15.23
CA GLU A 74 10.16 -11.98 -16.00
C GLU A 74 11.53 -12.05 -15.33
N ILE A 75 11.56 -11.89 -14.02
CA ILE A 75 12.80 -12.01 -13.23
C ILE A 75 13.30 -13.46 -13.22
N GLU A 76 12.43 -14.45 -13.13
CA GLU A 76 12.82 -15.86 -13.22
C GLU A 76 13.47 -16.18 -14.57
N ASN A 77 12.88 -15.71 -15.66
CA ASN A 77 13.45 -15.87 -17.00
C ASN A 77 14.82 -15.15 -17.09
N PHE A 78 14.90 -13.93 -16.61
CA PHE A 78 16.16 -13.17 -16.61
C PHE A 78 17.26 -13.91 -15.81
N ILE A 79 16.97 -14.34 -14.58
CA ILE A 79 17.91 -15.11 -13.75
C ILE A 79 18.32 -16.42 -14.42
N SER A 80 17.42 -17.07 -15.13
CA SER A 80 17.72 -18.33 -15.85
C SER A 80 18.77 -18.17 -16.95
N THR A 81 18.95 -16.95 -17.49
CA THR A 81 19.99 -16.67 -18.50
C THR A 81 21.39 -16.53 -17.91
N LEU A 82 21.51 -16.40 -16.59
CA LEU A 82 22.79 -16.23 -15.90
C LEU A 82 23.57 -17.54 -15.80
N PRO A 83 24.92 -17.48 -15.76
CA PRO A 83 25.76 -18.67 -15.62
C PRO A 83 25.42 -19.53 -14.40
N ASN A 84 25.07 -18.90 -13.27
CA ASN A 84 24.66 -19.52 -12.02
C ASN A 84 23.14 -19.56 -11.82
N GLY A 85 22.34 -19.28 -12.86
CA GLY A 85 20.88 -19.15 -12.78
C GLY A 85 20.18 -20.37 -12.20
N LYS A 86 20.62 -21.59 -12.59
CA LYS A 86 20.05 -22.85 -12.05
C LYS A 86 20.25 -22.98 -10.55
N GLU A 87 21.41 -22.57 -10.04
CA GLU A 87 21.70 -22.59 -8.61
C GLU A 87 20.83 -21.60 -7.84
N ILE A 88 20.70 -20.38 -8.35
CA ILE A 88 19.85 -19.34 -7.77
C ILE A 88 18.40 -19.83 -7.69
N ILE A 89 17.87 -20.40 -8.76
CA ILE A 89 16.50 -20.94 -8.79
C ILE A 89 16.33 -22.10 -7.80
N ALA A 90 17.34 -22.98 -7.66
CA ALA A 90 17.29 -24.06 -6.68
C ALA A 90 17.23 -23.51 -5.24
N ILE A 91 18.02 -22.49 -4.93
CA ILE A 91 17.99 -21.79 -3.63
C ILE A 91 16.63 -21.12 -3.40
N ARG A 92 16.10 -20.40 -4.40
CA ARG A 92 14.76 -19.81 -4.32
C ARG A 92 13.70 -20.84 -4.00
N ASN A 93 13.69 -21.97 -4.70
CA ASN A 93 12.71 -23.04 -4.47
C ASN A 93 12.81 -23.62 -3.06
N LYS A 94 14.03 -23.81 -2.55
CA LYS A 94 14.27 -24.23 -1.17
C LYS A 94 13.70 -23.22 -0.17
N GLU A 95 13.96 -21.93 -0.37
CA GLU A 95 13.50 -20.88 0.53
C GLU A 95 11.98 -20.67 0.45
N THR A 96 11.37 -20.80 -0.73
CA THR A 96 9.90 -20.77 -0.89
C THR A 96 9.23 -21.90 -0.11
N LEU A 97 9.80 -23.14 -0.17
CA LEU A 97 9.30 -24.27 0.63
C LEU A 97 9.48 -24.03 2.13
N ARG A 98 10.59 -23.38 2.54
CA ARG A 98 10.83 -23.01 3.93
C ARG A 98 9.79 -22.01 4.43
N ILE A 99 9.54 -20.95 3.66
CA ILE A 99 8.52 -19.93 3.98
C ILE A 99 7.16 -20.60 4.15
N ARG A 100 6.76 -21.42 3.20
CA ARG A 100 5.48 -22.14 3.26
C ARG A 100 5.36 -23.04 4.49
N LYS A 101 6.45 -23.68 4.90
CA LYS A 101 6.47 -24.54 6.09
C LYS A 101 6.40 -23.75 7.40
N VAL A 102 7.07 -22.60 7.47
CA VAL A 102 7.19 -21.80 8.69
C VAL A 102 5.98 -20.86 8.87
N MET A 103 5.53 -20.24 7.79
CA MET A 103 4.46 -19.24 7.82
C MET A 103 3.10 -19.82 7.45
N ASN A 104 3.06 -21.04 6.92
CA ASN A 104 1.86 -21.70 6.41
C ASN A 104 1.16 -20.94 5.27
N GLU A 105 1.92 -20.15 4.54
CA GLU A 105 1.51 -19.30 3.42
C GLU A 105 2.50 -19.42 2.28
N ASP A 106 2.07 -19.13 1.05
CA ASP A 106 2.97 -19.05 -0.08
C ASP A 106 3.87 -17.79 0.02
N SER A 107 5.08 -17.87 -0.53
CA SER A 107 6.06 -16.77 -0.41
C SER A 107 5.56 -15.45 -1.01
N GLU A 108 4.80 -15.51 -2.10
CA GLU A 108 4.16 -14.35 -2.73
C GLU A 108 3.15 -13.69 -1.78
N GLN A 109 2.29 -14.49 -1.14
CA GLN A 109 1.31 -14.01 -0.17
C GLN A 109 2.01 -13.37 1.03
N ALA A 110 2.97 -14.07 1.63
CA ALA A 110 3.70 -13.59 2.80
C ALA A 110 4.43 -12.26 2.55
N ILE A 111 5.07 -12.09 1.38
CA ILE A 111 5.73 -10.83 1.00
C ILE A 111 4.70 -9.73 0.77
N THR A 112 3.59 -10.04 0.13
CA THR A 112 2.50 -9.09 -0.13
C THR A 112 1.91 -8.60 1.20
N ASP A 113 1.62 -9.49 2.13
CA ASP A 113 1.06 -9.14 3.44
C ASP A 113 2.05 -8.30 4.27
N ALA A 114 3.34 -8.60 4.20
CA ALA A 114 4.37 -7.77 4.84
C ALA A 114 4.41 -6.34 4.25
N LYS A 115 4.28 -6.19 2.93
CA LYS A 115 4.21 -4.88 2.26
C LYS A 115 2.96 -4.10 2.69
N TYR A 116 1.79 -4.74 2.70
CA TYR A 116 0.55 -4.10 3.15
C TYR A 116 0.60 -3.74 4.64
N GLY A 117 1.17 -4.60 5.48
CA GLY A 117 1.39 -4.30 6.89
C GLY A 117 2.24 -3.05 7.11
N PHE A 118 3.33 -2.91 6.34
CA PHE A 118 4.17 -1.71 6.36
C PHE A 118 3.41 -0.46 5.92
N ILE A 119 2.68 -0.53 4.79
CA ILE A 119 1.89 0.59 4.26
C ILE A 119 0.82 1.02 5.28
N THR A 120 0.09 0.06 5.84
CA THR A 120 -0.95 0.32 6.85
C THR A 120 -0.36 0.95 8.12
N GLY A 121 0.81 0.47 8.57
CA GLY A 121 1.54 1.06 9.69
C GLY A 121 1.96 2.50 9.41
N ALA A 122 2.56 2.77 8.27
CA ALA A 122 3.00 4.10 7.86
C ALA A 122 1.81 5.07 7.69
N LEU A 123 0.71 4.61 7.11
CA LEU A 123 -0.52 5.40 6.98
C LEU A 123 -1.10 5.74 8.36
N LYS A 124 -1.10 4.79 9.29
CA LYS A 124 -1.61 5.03 10.65
C LYS A 124 -0.81 6.08 11.41
N GLU A 125 0.50 6.18 11.15
CA GLU A 125 1.36 7.17 11.78
C GLU A 125 1.28 8.56 11.12
N THR A 126 1.08 8.60 9.79
CA THR A 126 1.16 9.83 9.02
C THR A 126 -0.20 10.42 8.65
N PHE A 127 -1.23 9.60 8.58
CA PHE A 127 -2.57 9.97 8.15
C PHE A 127 -3.46 10.19 9.39
N THR A 128 -3.57 11.43 9.83
CA THR A 128 -4.65 11.86 10.72
C THR A 128 -5.91 11.98 9.89
N ASP A 129 -6.72 10.92 9.94
CA ASP A 129 -7.96 10.84 9.17
C ASP A 129 -9.02 11.80 9.74
N ASN A 130 -9.12 13.00 9.16
CA ASN A 130 -10.22 13.92 9.43
C ASN A 130 -11.59 13.37 8.94
N HIS A 131 -11.59 12.21 8.27
CA HIS A 131 -12.82 11.54 7.87
C HIS A 131 -13.57 10.91 9.05
N LEU A 132 -12.90 10.59 10.15
CA LEU A 132 -13.55 10.00 11.32
C LEU A 132 -14.61 10.94 11.94
N GLU A 133 -14.39 12.25 11.93
CA GLU A 133 -15.39 13.23 12.39
C GLU A 133 -16.58 13.33 11.43
N LYS A 134 -16.34 13.29 10.12
CA LYS A 134 -17.44 13.31 9.12
C LYS A 134 -18.25 12.02 9.14
N GLU A 135 -17.62 10.86 9.25
CA GLU A 135 -18.32 9.59 9.35
C GLU A 135 -19.16 9.49 10.62
N GLN A 136 -18.68 9.98 11.76
CA GLN A 136 -19.46 9.97 12.99
C GLN A 136 -20.70 10.83 12.87
N THR A 137 -20.59 12.04 12.30
CA THR A 137 -21.74 12.92 12.10
C THR A 137 -22.76 12.32 11.13
N THR A 138 -22.29 11.73 10.05
CA THR A 138 -23.18 11.05 9.07
C THR A 138 -23.87 9.85 9.70
N ARG A 139 -23.18 9.03 10.49
CA ARG A 139 -23.76 7.87 11.21
C ARG A 139 -24.80 8.29 12.23
N VAL A 140 -24.59 9.40 12.95
CA VAL A 140 -25.57 9.91 13.91
C VAL A 140 -26.84 10.37 13.19
N ILE A 141 -26.71 11.15 12.11
CA ILE A 141 -27.86 11.60 11.30
C ILE A 141 -28.60 10.40 10.70
N ASP A 142 -27.88 9.46 10.11
CA ASP A 142 -28.45 8.25 9.51
C ASP A 142 -29.17 7.39 10.57
N SER A 143 -28.58 7.24 11.73
CA SER A 143 -29.18 6.50 12.86
C SER A 143 -30.49 7.13 13.35
N ILE A 144 -30.60 8.47 13.33
CA ILE A 144 -31.81 9.19 13.74
C ILE A 144 -32.89 9.09 12.66
N VAL A 145 -32.53 9.33 11.39
CA VAL A 145 -33.46 9.33 10.26
C VAL A 145 -33.97 7.92 9.98
N THR A 146 -33.11 6.89 10.11
CA THR A 146 -33.46 5.49 9.85
C THR A 146 -34.01 4.77 11.09
N HIS A 147 -34.14 5.46 12.23
CA HIS A 147 -34.63 4.84 13.45
C HIS A 147 -36.06 4.32 13.30
N ARG A 148 -36.28 3.06 13.67
CA ARG A 148 -37.52 2.32 13.46
C ARG A 148 -38.79 3.04 13.96
N ILE A 149 -38.69 3.85 15.02
CA ILE A 149 -39.84 4.58 15.62
C ILE A 149 -39.77 6.05 15.23
N TRP A 150 -38.57 6.68 15.28
CA TRP A 150 -38.40 8.12 15.02
C TRP A 150 -38.35 8.47 13.50
N GLY A 151 -38.14 7.49 12.66
CA GLY A 151 -38.17 7.69 11.19
C GLY A 151 -39.52 8.15 10.68
N TYR A 152 -40.65 7.64 11.25
CA TYR A 152 -42.02 8.04 10.85
C TYR A 152 -42.32 9.52 11.15
N PRO A 153 -42.14 10.04 12.37
CA PRO A 153 -42.39 11.45 12.64
C PRO A 153 -41.45 12.37 11.85
N ILE A 154 -40.20 11.98 11.63
CA ILE A 154 -39.25 12.75 10.79
C ILE A 154 -39.74 12.77 9.34
N PHE A 155 -40.19 11.64 8.81
CA PHE A 155 -40.73 11.56 7.45
C PHE A 155 -41.96 12.46 7.28
N PHE A 156 -42.92 12.43 8.24
CA PHE A 156 -44.10 13.31 8.22
C PHE A 156 -43.68 14.78 8.33
N LEU A 157 -42.67 15.10 9.12
CA LEU A 157 -42.14 16.46 9.24
C LEU A 157 -41.61 16.97 7.88
N PHE A 158 -40.84 16.12 7.17
CA PHE A 158 -40.34 16.47 5.84
C PHE A 158 -41.47 16.64 4.82
N LEU A 159 -42.46 15.76 4.85
CA LEU A 159 -43.67 15.91 4.02
C LEU A 159 -44.39 17.24 4.30
N TYR A 160 -44.58 17.59 5.58
CA TYR A 160 -45.22 18.85 5.99
C TYR A 160 -44.41 20.05 5.47
N ILE A 161 -43.10 20.08 5.66
CA ILE A 161 -42.22 21.15 5.17
C ILE A 161 -42.29 21.25 3.65
N MET A 162 -42.31 20.12 2.93
CA MET A 162 -42.41 20.09 1.47
C MET A 162 -43.76 20.66 0.99
N PHE A 163 -44.87 20.26 1.63
CA PHE A 163 -46.19 20.78 1.30
C PHE A 163 -46.30 22.27 1.59
N GLU A 164 -45.93 22.69 2.79
CA GLU A 164 -45.97 24.11 3.20
C GLU A 164 -45.08 24.97 2.28
N GLY A 165 -43.84 24.49 2.00
CA GLY A 165 -42.96 25.16 1.06
C GLY A 165 -43.54 25.30 -0.32
N THR A 166 -44.24 24.27 -0.84
CA THR A 166 -44.85 24.30 -2.15
C THR A 166 -46.00 25.31 -2.19
N PHE A 167 -46.85 25.35 -1.17
CA PHE A 167 -47.97 26.30 -1.13
C PHE A 167 -47.48 27.74 -0.93
N VAL A 168 -46.57 27.97 0.00
CA VAL A 168 -46.03 29.32 0.25
C VAL A 168 -45.25 29.83 -0.96
N LEU A 169 -44.41 29.00 -1.61
CA LEU A 169 -43.73 29.43 -2.84
C LEU A 169 -44.67 29.62 -4.02
N GLY A 170 -45.79 28.87 -4.07
CA GLY A 170 -46.78 28.99 -5.13
C GLY A 170 -47.63 30.29 -5.04
N ASP A 171 -47.89 30.76 -3.82
CA ASP A 171 -48.68 31.97 -3.58
C ASP A 171 -47.95 33.26 -4.00
N TYR A 172 -46.62 33.31 -3.95
CA TYR A 172 -45.87 34.48 -4.34
C TYR A 172 -46.00 34.85 -5.83
N PRO A 173 -45.84 33.92 -6.77
CA PRO A 173 -46.06 34.22 -8.20
C PRO A 173 -47.52 34.57 -8.51
N MET A 174 -48.47 33.96 -7.80
CA MET A 174 -49.91 34.18 -8.02
C MET A 174 -50.32 35.59 -7.60
N GLN A 175 -49.86 36.09 -6.45
CA GLN A 175 -50.05 37.48 -6.04
C GLN A 175 -49.35 38.47 -6.95
N GLY A 176 -48.20 38.14 -7.55
CA GLY A 176 -47.51 38.94 -8.53
C GLY A 176 -48.30 39.12 -9.84
N ILE A 177 -49.05 38.09 -10.23
CA ILE A 177 -49.90 38.12 -11.44
C ILE A 177 -51.21 38.87 -11.19
N GLU A 178 -51.80 38.79 -10.00
CA GLU A 178 -52.98 39.53 -9.63
C GLU A 178 -52.74 41.07 -9.55
N TRP A 179 -51.49 41.47 -9.32
CA TRP A 179 -51.12 42.88 -9.23
C TRP A 179 -50.83 43.53 -10.61
N LEU A 180 -50.71 42.73 -11.69
CA LEU A 180 -50.38 43.19 -13.02
C LEU A 180 -51.64 43.34 -13.85
#